data_8ab67aa2633e02bc34178796dcf09edc
#
_entry.id   8ab67aa2633e02bc34178796dcf09edc
#
_cell.length_a   1.000
_cell.length_b   1.000
_cell.length_c   1.000
_cell.angle_alpha   90.00
_cell.angle_beta   90.00
_cell.angle_gamma   90.00
#
_symmetry.space_group_name_H-M   'P 1'
#
loop_
_entity.id
_entity.type
_entity.pdbx_description
1 polymer ?
#
loop_
_entity_poly.entity_id
_entity_poly.type
_entity_poly.pdbx_seq_one_letter_code
_entity_poly.pdbx_strand_id
1 'polypeptide(L)'
;MAIVITNGTYYIYYNENGRHRKTTDISQAIDYATVDEAVEYLFKAPQKTAGYYVYDTETDKVVWRRRRNNKIKRKVYSKSTRRMIYMRANGKCELCGKNLLIDDFTIDHIQPLGKGGVDDVYNLACVCEKCNTMKGSCLPDDFMQSIKNILICQMDKHCKNKLLKKLTYILLNKIILE
;
A
#
# COMPACT_ATOMS: atom_id res chain seq x y z
N MET A 1 28.57 16.49 10.48
CA MET A 1 27.60 15.51 9.93
C MET A 1 27.16 16.08 8.60
N ALA A 2 27.71 15.57 7.49
CA ALA A 2 27.39 16.14 6.18
C ALA A 2 26.34 15.25 5.48
N ILE A 3 25.09 15.71 5.53
CA ILE A 3 23.97 15.05 4.87
C ILE A 3 23.79 15.68 3.50
N VAL A 4 23.99 14.88 2.45
CA VAL A 4 23.92 15.35 1.06
C VAL A 4 22.86 14.61 0.26
N ILE A 5 22.42 15.21 -0.84
CA ILE A 5 21.52 14.57 -1.81
C ILE A 5 22.34 14.18 -3.04
N THR A 6 22.32 12.89 -3.37
CA THR A 6 23.06 12.34 -4.52
C THR A 6 22.27 11.25 -5.25
N ASN A 7 22.66 10.95 -6.48
CA ASN A 7 22.23 9.77 -7.24
C ASN A 7 23.39 8.77 -7.50
N GLY A 8 24.52 8.98 -6.83
CA GLY A 8 25.76 8.21 -7.02
C GLY A 8 26.72 8.82 -8.05
N THR A 9 26.26 9.76 -8.88
CA THR A 9 27.09 10.46 -9.87
C THR A 9 27.10 11.97 -9.61
N TYR A 10 25.96 12.53 -9.27
CA TYR A 10 25.78 13.96 -9.07
C TYR A 10 25.27 14.25 -7.67
N TYR A 11 25.72 15.38 -7.11
CA TYR A 11 25.24 16.00 -5.90
C TYR A 11 24.41 17.24 -6.22
N ILE A 12 23.54 17.67 -5.30
CA ILE A 12 22.79 18.91 -5.43
C ILE A 12 23.59 20.02 -4.74
N TYR A 13 23.76 21.16 -5.44
CA TYR A 13 24.43 22.35 -4.89
C TYR A 13 23.67 23.63 -5.22
N TYR A 14 23.97 24.74 -4.54
CA TYR A 14 23.48 26.07 -4.88
C TYR A 14 24.47 26.76 -5.84
N ASN A 15 23.97 27.28 -6.97
CA ASN A 15 24.75 28.16 -7.81
C ASN A 15 24.79 29.60 -7.22
N GLU A 16 25.55 30.50 -7.85
CA GLU A 16 25.72 31.92 -7.45
C GLU A 16 24.39 32.68 -7.30
N ASN A 17 23.32 32.23 -7.98
CA ASN A 17 21.98 32.83 -7.91
C ASN A 17 21.08 32.10 -6.88
N GLY A 18 21.60 31.29 -6.00
CA GLY A 18 20.86 30.53 -4.99
C GLY A 18 19.94 29.44 -5.56
N ARG A 19 20.15 29.03 -6.81
CA ARG A 19 19.31 27.98 -7.43
C ARG A 19 20.00 26.63 -7.36
N HIS A 20 19.23 25.60 -7.07
CA HIS A 20 19.72 24.23 -7.08
C HIS A 20 20.19 23.77 -8.46
N ARG A 21 21.37 23.19 -8.50
CA ARG A 21 22.05 22.63 -9.69
C ARG A 21 22.70 21.30 -9.33
N LYS A 22 23.31 20.66 -10.31
CA LYS A 22 24.01 19.37 -10.16
C LYS A 22 25.50 19.57 -10.34
N THR A 23 26.29 18.96 -9.46
CA THR A 23 27.75 18.91 -9.54
C THR A 23 28.23 17.47 -9.36
N THR A 24 29.38 17.15 -9.89
CA THR A 24 30.10 15.89 -9.61
C THR A 24 31.05 16.03 -8.41
N ASP A 25 31.26 17.25 -7.96
CA ASP A 25 32.16 17.58 -6.85
C ASP A 25 31.38 17.60 -5.54
N ILE A 26 31.66 16.64 -4.66
CA ILE A 26 31.03 16.53 -3.34
C ILE A 26 31.33 17.73 -2.44
N SER A 27 32.49 18.40 -2.63
CA SER A 27 32.86 19.57 -1.81
C SER A 27 31.92 20.77 -2.00
N GLN A 28 31.21 20.81 -3.13
CA GLN A 28 30.22 21.84 -3.45
C GLN A 28 28.80 21.44 -3.02
N ALA A 29 28.59 20.20 -2.59
CA ALA A 29 27.27 19.70 -2.26
C ALA A 29 26.66 20.50 -1.08
N ILE A 30 25.33 20.67 -1.13
CA ILE A 30 24.62 21.25 0.02
C ILE A 30 24.72 20.26 1.18
N ASP A 31 25.21 20.76 2.32
CA ASP A 31 25.14 20.06 3.59
C ASP A 31 23.81 20.42 4.26
N TYR A 32 22.91 19.46 4.32
CA TYR A 32 21.60 19.62 4.96
C TYR A 32 21.73 19.40 6.48
N ALA A 33 21.11 20.26 7.26
CA ALA A 33 21.18 20.15 8.72
C ALA A 33 20.54 18.87 9.25
N THR A 34 19.50 18.36 8.56
CA THR A 34 18.79 17.14 8.93
C THR A 34 18.41 16.31 7.70
N VAL A 35 18.18 15.00 7.94
CA VAL A 35 17.64 14.08 6.92
C VAL A 35 16.27 14.56 6.43
N ASP A 36 15.42 15.06 7.32
CA ASP A 36 14.07 15.50 6.98
C ASP A 36 14.07 16.70 6.04
N GLU A 37 14.97 17.65 6.22
CA GLU A 37 15.17 18.79 5.32
C GLU A 37 15.56 18.33 3.92
N ALA A 38 16.53 17.42 3.80
CA ALA A 38 16.95 16.84 2.53
C ALA A 38 15.79 16.08 1.85
N VAL A 39 15.02 15.32 2.62
CA VAL A 39 13.84 14.58 2.15
C VAL A 39 12.75 15.53 1.64
N GLU A 40 12.49 16.62 2.36
CA GLU A 40 11.51 17.64 1.96
C GLU A 40 11.87 18.23 0.59
N TYR A 41 13.15 18.55 0.37
CA TYR A 41 13.60 19.02 -0.93
C TYR A 41 13.35 17.98 -2.04
N LEU A 42 13.62 16.70 -1.80
CA LEU A 42 13.35 15.64 -2.76
C LEU A 42 11.85 15.54 -3.13
N PHE A 43 10.95 15.83 -2.18
CA PHE A 43 9.51 15.85 -2.44
C PHE A 43 9.05 17.11 -3.19
N LYS A 44 9.67 18.25 -2.98
CA LYS A 44 9.35 19.52 -3.70
C LYS A 44 9.69 19.46 -5.19
N ALA A 45 10.67 18.62 -5.58
CA ALA A 45 11.13 18.53 -6.97
C ALA A 45 11.17 17.08 -7.50
N PRO A 46 10.07 16.33 -7.50
CA PRO A 46 10.05 14.88 -7.70
C PRO A 46 10.57 14.42 -9.07
N GLN A 47 10.32 15.19 -10.12
CA GLN A 47 10.78 14.85 -11.48
C GLN A 47 12.29 15.14 -11.67
N LYS A 48 12.78 16.23 -11.08
CA LYS A 48 14.20 16.63 -11.19
C LYS A 48 15.12 15.77 -10.32
N THR A 49 14.57 15.19 -9.26
CA THR A 49 15.29 14.37 -8.28
C THR A 49 14.94 12.88 -8.36
N ALA A 50 14.43 12.44 -9.52
CA ALA A 50 14.19 11.02 -9.77
C ALA A 50 15.52 10.23 -9.68
N GLY A 51 15.56 9.22 -8.80
CA GLY A 51 16.75 8.41 -8.57
C GLY A 51 17.75 8.97 -7.54
N TYR A 52 17.50 10.17 -7.00
CA TYR A 52 18.31 10.74 -5.93
C TYR A 52 17.89 10.16 -4.57
N TYR A 53 18.84 10.15 -3.64
CA TYR A 53 18.68 9.67 -2.26
C TYR A 53 19.48 10.56 -1.31
N VAL A 54 19.17 10.46 -0.02
CA VAL A 54 19.90 11.15 1.05
C VAL A 54 21.02 10.25 1.54
N TYR A 55 22.22 10.78 1.60
CA TYR A 55 23.44 10.09 1.93
C TYR A 55 24.19 10.84 3.03
N ASP A 56 24.62 10.10 4.03
CA ASP A 56 25.47 10.60 5.10
C ASP A 56 26.94 10.27 4.77
N THR A 57 27.72 11.30 4.57
CA THR A 57 29.13 11.17 4.15
C THR A 57 30.05 10.72 5.27
N GLU A 58 29.67 10.89 6.54
CA GLU A 58 30.47 10.46 7.69
C GLU A 58 30.32 8.97 7.96
N THR A 59 29.07 8.48 7.91
CA THR A 59 28.79 7.08 8.16
C THR A 59 28.89 6.20 6.92
N ASP A 60 29.08 6.81 5.73
CA ASP A 60 29.13 6.14 4.42
C ASP A 60 27.86 5.33 4.13
N LYS A 61 26.68 5.90 4.48
CA LYS A 61 25.41 5.19 4.37
C LYS A 61 24.32 5.99 3.68
N VAL A 62 23.50 5.30 2.91
CA VAL A 62 22.22 5.82 2.45
C VAL A 62 21.26 5.86 3.62
N VAL A 63 20.96 7.07 4.11
CA VAL A 63 20.06 7.26 5.26
C VAL A 63 18.60 7.36 4.85
N TRP A 64 18.33 7.77 3.60
CA TRP A 64 16.98 7.75 3.05
C TRP A 64 16.99 7.60 1.52
N ARG A 65 16.08 6.79 1.02
CA ARG A 65 15.83 6.63 -0.41
C ARG A 65 14.33 6.60 -0.68
N ARG A 66 13.89 7.37 -1.68
CA ARG A 66 12.50 7.26 -2.14
C ARG A 66 12.25 5.81 -2.55
N ARG A 67 11.31 5.15 -1.91
CA ARG A 67 10.87 3.81 -2.35
C ARG A 67 10.45 3.97 -3.81
N ARG A 68 11.12 3.28 -4.72
CA ARG A 68 10.59 3.10 -6.06
C ARG A 68 9.19 2.53 -5.85
N ASN A 69 8.16 3.23 -6.36
CA ASN A 69 6.92 2.56 -6.67
C ASN A 69 7.30 1.51 -7.74
N ASN A 70 7.79 0.37 -7.31
CA ASN A 70 7.68 -0.83 -8.08
C ASN A 70 6.17 -0.99 -8.22
N LYS A 71 5.61 -0.44 -9.31
CA LYS A 71 4.32 -0.89 -9.80
C LYS A 71 4.56 -2.38 -9.96
N ILE A 72 4.12 -3.16 -8.97
CA ILE A 72 4.09 -4.61 -9.05
C ILE A 72 3.34 -4.84 -10.34
N LYS A 73 4.06 -5.31 -11.39
CA LYS A 73 3.41 -5.62 -12.67
C LYS A 73 2.36 -6.63 -12.29
N ARG A 74 1.08 -6.24 -12.38
CA ARG A 74 -0.03 -7.13 -12.05
C ARG A 74 0.18 -8.37 -12.90
N LYS A 75 0.37 -9.50 -12.24
CA LYS A 75 0.52 -10.79 -12.91
C LYS A 75 -0.76 -11.07 -13.68
N VAL A 76 -0.62 -11.37 -14.95
CA VAL A 76 -1.75 -11.82 -15.77
C VAL A 76 -1.85 -13.33 -15.57
N TYR A 77 -2.89 -13.75 -14.86
CA TYR A 77 -3.15 -15.17 -14.65
C TYR A 77 -3.73 -15.81 -15.93
N SER A 78 -3.32 -17.06 -16.20
CA SER A 78 -3.81 -17.82 -17.34
C SER A 78 -5.34 -18.02 -17.27
N LYS A 79 -5.98 -18.26 -18.42
CA LYS A 79 -7.42 -18.57 -18.45
C LYS A 79 -7.77 -19.79 -17.61
N SER A 80 -6.90 -20.81 -17.57
CA SER A 80 -7.08 -22.01 -16.75
C SER A 80 -7.04 -21.66 -15.25
N THR A 81 -6.06 -20.86 -14.80
CA THR A 81 -5.97 -20.40 -13.41
C THR A 81 -7.19 -19.59 -13.01
N ARG A 82 -7.62 -18.64 -13.86
CA ARG A 82 -8.84 -17.85 -13.61
C ARG A 82 -10.07 -18.75 -13.47
N ARG A 83 -10.24 -19.70 -14.39
CA ARG A 83 -11.36 -20.65 -14.34
C ARG A 83 -11.35 -21.48 -13.05
N MET A 84 -10.19 -21.98 -12.64
CA MET A 84 -10.04 -22.76 -11.41
C MET A 84 -10.45 -21.95 -10.17
N ILE A 85 -9.98 -20.70 -10.04
CA ILE A 85 -10.34 -19.81 -8.93
C ILE A 85 -11.85 -19.53 -8.94
N TYR A 86 -12.43 -19.24 -10.11
CA TYR A 86 -13.87 -19.00 -10.25
C TYR A 86 -14.72 -20.22 -9.85
N MET A 87 -14.32 -21.42 -10.29
CA MET A 87 -15.04 -22.67 -9.97
C MET A 87 -14.91 -23.00 -8.47
N ARG A 88 -13.74 -22.79 -7.85
CA ARG A 88 -13.54 -22.95 -6.41
C ARG A 88 -14.50 -22.06 -5.60
N ALA A 89 -14.72 -20.85 -6.06
CA ALA A 89 -15.64 -19.89 -5.44
C ALA A 89 -17.12 -20.12 -5.80
N ASN A 90 -17.45 -21.16 -6.56
CA ASN A 90 -18.81 -21.44 -7.06
C ASN A 90 -19.44 -20.22 -7.77
N GLY A 91 -18.63 -19.45 -8.53
CA GLY A 91 -19.09 -18.26 -9.24
C GLY A 91 -19.54 -17.11 -8.35
N LYS A 92 -19.08 -17.06 -7.10
CA LYS A 92 -19.46 -16.02 -6.12
C LYS A 92 -18.23 -15.22 -5.66
N CYS A 93 -18.49 -13.98 -5.26
CA CYS A 93 -17.49 -13.17 -4.58
C CYS A 93 -17.24 -13.75 -3.17
N GLU A 94 -16.00 -14.14 -2.89
CA GLU A 94 -15.63 -14.74 -1.60
C GLU A 94 -15.72 -13.75 -0.40
N LEU A 95 -15.85 -12.43 -0.67
CA LEU A 95 -16.04 -11.43 0.38
C LEU A 95 -17.50 -11.07 0.66
N CYS A 96 -18.34 -10.88 -0.38
CA CYS A 96 -19.73 -10.43 -0.20
C CYS A 96 -20.79 -11.41 -0.69
N GLY A 97 -20.44 -12.58 -1.20
CA GLY A 97 -21.36 -13.61 -1.67
C GLY A 97 -22.10 -13.29 -2.98
N LYS A 98 -21.89 -12.12 -3.60
CA LYS A 98 -22.55 -11.75 -4.87
C LYS A 98 -22.18 -12.73 -5.98
N ASN A 99 -23.17 -13.17 -6.80
CA ASN A 99 -22.91 -13.94 -8.00
C ASN A 99 -22.10 -13.12 -9.02
N LEU A 100 -21.11 -13.73 -9.63
CA LEU A 100 -20.19 -13.13 -10.59
C LEU A 100 -20.22 -13.89 -11.92
N LEU A 101 -19.96 -13.17 -13.01
CA LEU A 101 -19.68 -13.81 -14.30
C LEU A 101 -18.18 -14.11 -14.39
N ILE A 102 -17.83 -15.14 -15.17
CA ILE A 102 -16.44 -15.59 -15.32
C ILE A 102 -15.51 -14.52 -15.91
N ASP A 103 -16.08 -13.57 -16.65
CA ASP A 103 -15.32 -12.47 -17.26
C ASP A 103 -15.27 -11.20 -16.38
N ASP A 104 -16.16 -11.07 -15.38
CA ASP A 104 -16.34 -9.85 -14.57
C ASP A 104 -15.70 -9.92 -13.19
N PHE A 105 -15.07 -11.04 -12.81
CA PHE A 105 -14.45 -11.11 -11.50
C PHE A 105 -12.99 -10.66 -11.50
N THR A 106 -12.54 -10.19 -10.35
CA THR A 106 -11.16 -9.81 -10.09
C THR A 106 -10.49 -10.88 -9.23
N ILE A 107 -9.22 -11.18 -9.50
CA ILE A 107 -8.39 -12.00 -8.61
C ILE A 107 -7.71 -11.07 -7.62
N ASP A 108 -7.88 -11.35 -6.34
CA ASP A 108 -7.22 -10.65 -5.24
C ASP A 108 -6.37 -11.61 -4.42
N HIS A 109 -5.31 -11.10 -3.78
CA HIS A 109 -4.54 -11.87 -2.82
C HIS A 109 -5.21 -11.81 -1.45
N ILE A 110 -5.55 -12.97 -0.86
CA ILE A 110 -6.13 -13.07 0.48
C ILE A 110 -5.22 -12.31 1.46
N GLN A 111 -3.96 -12.71 1.55
CA GLN A 111 -2.91 -11.95 2.22
C GLN A 111 -2.15 -11.11 1.18
N PRO A 112 -2.13 -9.78 1.30
CA PRO A 112 -1.46 -8.91 0.34
C PRO A 112 0.03 -9.22 0.20
N LEU A 113 0.56 -9.20 -1.03
CA LEU A 113 1.99 -9.44 -1.31
C LEU A 113 2.90 -8.48 -0.52
N GLY A 114 2.51 -7.22 -0.39
CA GLY A 114 3.24 -6.22 0.38
C GLY A 114 3.26 -6.45 1.90
N LYS A 115 2.46 -7.41 2.39
CA LYS A 115 2.38 -7.81 3.81
C LYS A 115 2.79 -9.27 4.02
N GLY A 116 3.67 -9.79 3.17
CA GLY A 116 4.23 -11.13 3.28
C GLY A 116 3.38 -12.24 2.65
N GLY A 117 2.33 -11.89 1.91
CA GLY A 117 1.57 -12.85 1.11
C GLY A 117 2.42 -13.43 -0.03
N VAL A 118 2.14 -14.66 -0.43
CA VAL A 118 2.77 -15.35 -1.56
C VAL A 118 1.87 -15.31 -2.79
N ASP A 119 2.48 -15.30 -3.99
CA ASP A 119 1.74 -15.37 -5.25
C ASP A 119 1.46 -16.83 -5.64
N ASP A 120 0.67 -17.48 -4.81
CA ASP A 120 0.24 -18.86 -4.96
C ASP A 120 -1.28 -18.95 -5.10
N VAL A 121 -1.78 -19.97 -5.80
CA VAL A 121 -3.21 -20.19 -6.04
C VAL A 121 -4.01 -20.26 -4.73
N TYR A 122 -3.42 -20.79 -3.67
CA TYR A 122 -4.06 -20.88 -2.35
C TYR A 122 -4.24 -19.50 -1.69
N ASN A 123 -3.44 -18.51 -2.09
CA ASN A 123 -3.55 -17.14 -1.61
C ASN A 123 -4.37 -16.23 -2.55
N LEU A 124 -5.03 -16.80 -3.57
CA LEU A 124 -5.85 -16.03 -4.53
C LEU A 124 -7.33 -16.24 -4.25
N ALA A 125 -8.11 -15.17 -4.33
CA ALA A 125 -9.56 -15.17 -4.13
C ALA A 125 -10.31 -14.61 -5.34
N CYS A 126 -11.51 -15.15 -5.59
CA CYS A 126 -12.48 -14.64 -6.55
C CYS A 126 -13.31 -13.54 -5.90
N VAL A 127 -13.11 -12.29 -6.30
CA VAL A 127 -13.80 -11.15 -5.69
C VAL A 127 -14.41 -10.22 -6.74
N CYS A 128 -15.48 -9.50 -6.39
CA CYS A 128 -15.97 -8.43 -7.24
C CYS A 128 -15.06 -7.18 -7.11
N GLU A 129 -15.04 -6.35 -8.14
CA GLU A 129 -14.21 -5.13 -8.18
C GLU A 129 -14.42 -4.23 -6.96
N LYS A 130 -15.68 -4.06 -6.52
CA LYS A 130 -16.01 -3.25 -5.34
C LYS A 130 -15.37 -3.78 -4.06
N CYS A 131 -15.45 -5.10 -3.83
CA CYS A 131 -14.85 -5.73 -2.65
C CYS A 131 -13.33 -5.70 -2.72
N ASN A 132 -12.74 -5.91 -3.89
CA ASN A 132 -11.30 -5.79 -4.11
C ASN A 132 -10.80 -4.38 -3.78
N THR A 133 -11.49 -3.36 -4.27
CA THR A 133 -11.16 -1.96 -3.99
C THR A 133 -11.32 -1.63 -2.50
N MET A 134 -12.39 -2.09 -1.86
CA MET A 134 -12.64 -1.89 -0.44
C MET A 134 -11.58 -2.54 0.44
N LYS A 135 -11.21 -3.79 0.14
CA LYS A 135 -10.18 -4.52 0.90
C LYS A 135 -8.80 -3.89 0.71
N GLY A 136 -8.45 -3.49 -0.52
CA GLY A 136 -7.17 -2.90 -0.85
C GLY A 136 -6.00 -3.78 -0.38
N SER A 137 -5.08 -3.22 0.41
CA SER A 137 -3.95 -3.93 1.00
C SER A 137 -4.14 -4.30 2.48
N CYS A 138 -5.36 -4.35 2.97
CA CYS A 138 -5.65 -4.79 4.34
C CYS A 138 -5.42 -6.29 4.49
N LEU A 139 -4.92 -6.71 5.66
CA LEU A 139 -4.96 -8.11 6.07
C LEU A 139 -6.42 -8.55 6.26
N PRO A 140 -6.76 -9.85 6.11
CA PRO A 140 -8.13 -10.33 6.27
C PRO A 140 -8.76 -9.92 7.61
N ASP A 141 -8.04 -10.10 8.70
CA ASP A 141 -8.54 -9.78 10.06
C ASP A 141 -8.74 -8.27 10.25
N ASP A 142 -7.79 -7.43 9.80
CA ASP A 142 -7.92 -5.98 9.84
C ASP A 142 -9.12 -5.49 9.03
N PHE A 143 -9.35 -6.12 7.86
CA PHE A 143 -10.49 -5.79 7.00
C PHE A 143 -11.83 -6.17 7.67
N MET A 144 -11.94 -7.38 8.22
CA MET A 144 -13.13 -7.82 8.92
C MET A 144 -13.41 -6.97 10.18
N GLN A 145 -12.36 -6.62 10.93
CA GLN A 145 -12.48 -5.72 12.06
C GLN A 145 -12.97 -4.31 11.64
N SER A 146 -12.52 -3.81 10.51
CA SER A 146 -12.97 -2.52 9.98
C SER A 146 -14.44 -2.55 9.58
N ILE A 147 -14.90 -3.61 8.91
CA ILE A 147 -16.32 -3.81 8.55
C ILE A 147 -17.19 -3.87 9.83
N LYS A 148 -16.75 -4.62 10.84
CA LYS A 148 -17.45 -4.71 12.13
C LYS A 148 -17.60 -3.33 12.78
N ASN A 149 -16.52 -2.56 12.86
CA ASN A 149 -16.52 -1.24 13.45
C ASN A 149 -17.47 -0.28 12.71
N ILE A 150 -17.46 -0.33 11.36
CA ILE A 150 -18.39 0.45 10.54
C ILE A 150 -19.83 0.04 10.83
N LEU A 151 -20.14 -1.25 10.87
CA LEU A 151 -21.49 -1.74 11.12
C LEU A 151 -21.99 -1.32 12.52
N ILE A 152 -21.19 -1.47 13.56
CA ILE A 152 -21.52 -1.03 14.93
C ILE A 152 -21.80 0.47 14.93
N CYS A 153 -20.94 1.28 14.33
CA CYS A 153 -21.12 2.73 14.27
C CYS A 153 -22.41 3.13 13.54
N GLN A 154 -22.74 2.46 12.42
CA GLN A 154 -24.00 2.72 11.69
C GLN A 154 -25.23 2.26 12.46
N MET A 155 -25.15 1.11 13.14
CA MET A 155 -26.21 0.65 14.03
C MET A 155 -26.46 1.64 15.17
N ASP A 156 -25.42 2.22 15.75
CA ASP A 156 -25.58 3.20 16.82
C ASP A 156 -26.25 4.49 16.35
N LYS A 157 -25.96 4.91 15.13
CA LYS A 157 -26.55 6.13 14.53
C LYS A 157 -28.00 5.93 14.08
N HIS A 158 -28.31 4.78 13.49
CA HIS A 158 -29.55 4.61 12.73
C HIS A 158 -30.56 3.65 13.38
N CYS A 159 -30.14 2.72 14.24
CA CYS A 159 -31.04 1.80 14.89
C CYS A 159 -31.58 2.37 16.22
N LYS A 160 -32.89 2.54 16.33
CA LYS A 160 -33.54 3.01 17.56
C LYS A 160 -33.84 1.87 18.57
N ASN A 161 -33.83 0.62 18.10
CA ASN A 161 -34.18 -0.53 18.93
C ASN A 161 -32.94 -0.98 19.76
N LYS A 162 -33.01 -0.75 21.09
CA LYS A 162 -31.93 -1.08 22.04
C LYS A 162 -31.63 -2.58 22.12
N LEU A 163 -32.66 -3.42 22.03
CA LEU A 163 -32.51 -4.89 22.09
C LEU A 163 -31.78 -5.40 20.85
N LEU A 164 -32.18 -4.91 19.67
CA LEU A 164 -31.54 -5.28 18.40
C LEU A 164 -30.06 -4.86 18.38
N LYS A 165 -29.73 -3.65 18.83
CA LYS A 165 -28.32 -3.21 18.99
C LYS A 165 -27.53 -4.19 19.86
N LYS A 166 -28.05 -4.54 21.04
CA LYS A 166 -27.37 -5.45 21.97
C LYS A 166 -27.15 -6.84 21.36
N LEU A 167 -28.16 -7.40 20.69
CA LEU A 167 -28.04 -8.69 20.01
C LEU A 167 -27.00 -8.66 18.86
N THR A 168 -27.05 -7.64 18.03
CA THR A 168 -26.09 -7.48 16.93
C THR A 168 -24.66 -7.36 17.48
N TYR A 169 -24.45 -6.60 18.55
CA TYR A 169 -23.14 -6.47 19.18
C TYR A 169 -22.59 -7.80 19.70
N ILE A 170 -23.44 -8.60 20.37
CA ILE A 170 -23.07 -9.93 20.87
C ILE A 170 -22.70 -10.87 19.71
N LEU A 171 -23.54 -10.89 18.66
CA LEU A 171 -23.30 -11.75 17.49
C LEU A 171 -22.00 -11.38 16.76
N LEU A 172 -21.75 -10.10 16.50
CA LEU A 172 -20.54 -9.64 15.82
C LEU A 172 -19.27 -9.91 16.63
N ASN A 173 -19.35 -9.90 17.96
CA ASN A 173 -18.20 -10.26 18.80
C ASN A 173 -17.91 -11.76 18.80
N LYS A 174 -18.92 -12.62 18.64
CA LYS A 174 -18.73 -14.07 18.55
C LYS A 174 -18.12 -14.50 17.20
N ILE A 175 -18.56 -13.91 16.08
CA ILE A 175 -18.13 -14.28 14.73
C ILE A 175 -16.63 -14.05 14.50
N ILE A 176 -15.98 -13.16 15.24
CA ILE A 176 -14.56 -12.81 15.05
C ILE A 176 -13.65 -13.54 16.05
N LEU A 177 -14.22 -14.23 17.03
CA LEU A 177 -13.46 -15.00 18.04
C LEU A 177 -13.39 -16.51 17.71
N GLU A 178 -14.05 -16.96 16.64
CA GLU A 178 -13.93 -18.29 16.03
C GLU A 178 -13.05 -18.24 14.78
#